data_28d878754e0cfc52d6d51bfa8622190b
#
_entry.id   28d878754e0cfc52d6d51bfa8622190b
#
_cell.length_a   1.000
_cell.length_b   1.000
_cell.length_c   1.000
_cell.angle_alpha   90.00
_cell.angle_beta   90.00
_cell.angle_gamma   90.00
#
_symmetry.space_group_name_H-M   'P 1'
#
loop_
_entity.id
_entity.type
_entity.pdbx_description
1 polymer ?
#
loop_
_entity_poly.entity_id
_entity_poly.type
_entity_poly.pdbx_seq_one_letter_code
_entity_poly.pdbx_strand_id
1 'polypeptide(L)'
;MSQQIAPSFEELAARFPQLAVLSDPADPRVADYTSLTDVSLRRKLEPERGMYLAESSKVLRRALAAGHQPRSFFMSRKWVLDLADVLDAHPDVPLYVGEDAVLEGVTGFHLHRGALAAMQRPEPLPLASVLASSQRVAIVEDVVDHTNVGGSKPPQTGNLTSDTSRPWQRNVAKSEVDDKFELSSGVSSGEERRRTPDPGESSAGRENCSASNTKRRSRIAIFENIVDHTNLGAAFRSAAAIGVDAVLVTPSCADPLYRRSIRVSMGTVFQVPWARIDSWPADIDLIKEHGYVVAGMTLGEGAITLDELVAEDHRHLALVFGTEGHGLTRQADRRLDRRVTIPMMHGVDSLNVAASAAVAFYATR
;
A
#
# COMPACT_ATOMS: atom_id res chain seq x y z
N MET A 1 -20.63 5.49 -24.64
CA MET A 1 -20.34 4.30 -23.83
C MET A 1 -21.64 3.49 -23.78
N SER A 2 -21.69 2.34 -24.44
CA SER A 2 -22.85 1.46 -24.42
C SER A 2 -23.05 0.96 -22.98
N GLN A 3 -24.21 1.21 -22.39
CA GLN A 3 -24.61 0.55 -21.15
C GLN A 3 -24.69 -0.97 -21.46
N GLN A 4 -23.69 -1.73 -21.06
CA GLN A 4 -23.79 -3.17 -21.03
C GLN A 4 -24.90 -3.52 -20.05
N ILE A 5 -25.99 -4.12 -20.57
CA ILE A 5 -27.08 -4.63 -19.75
C ILE A 5 -26.47 -5.71 -18.85
N ALA A 6 -26.65 -5.56 -17.52
CA ALA A 6 -26.17 -6.56 -16.59
C ALA A 6 -26.86 -7.91 -16.86
N PRO A 7 -26.14 -9.04 -16.83
CA PRO A 7 -26.71 -10.37 -17.07
C PRO A 7 -27.81 -10.69 -16.06
N SER A 8 -28.77 -11.53 -16.43
CA SER A 8 -29.81 -11.99 -15.51
C SER A 8 -29.23 -12.94 -14.45
N PHE A 9 -29.93 -13.11 -13.32
CA PHE A 9 -29.54 -14.09 -12.30
C PHE A 9 -29.55 -15.52 -12.84
N GLU A 10 -30.49 -15.83 -13.74
CA GLU A 10 -30.62 -17.16 -14.37
C GLU A 10 -29.41 -17.48 -15.25
N GLU A 11 -29.00 -16.52 -16.10
CA GLU A 11 -27.79 -16.65 -16.94
C GLU A 11 -26.53 -16.84 -16.11
N LEU A 12 -26.39 -16.08 -15.02
CA LEU A 12 -25.25 -16.20 -14.11
C LEU A 12 -25.25 -17.53 -13.35
N ALA A 13 -26.41 -17.96 -12.85
CA ALA A 13 -26.52 -19.24 -12.14
C ALA A 13 -26.26 -20.46 -13.05
N ALA A 14 -26.64 -20.37 -14.32
CA ALA A 14 -26.32 -21.42 -15.30
C ALA A 14 -24.82 -21.54 -15.57
N ARG A 15 -24.08 -20.42 -15.52
CA ARG A 15 -22.63 -20.40 -15.73
C ARG A 15 -21.81 -20.70 -14.47
N PHE A 16 -22.26 -20.22 -13.31
CA PHE A 16 -21.55 -20.33 -12.04
C PHE A 16 -22.39 -21.11 -11.02
N PRO A 17 -22.23 -22.45 -10.95
CA PRO A 17 -23.01 -23.30 -10.03
C PRO A 17 -22.89 -22.94 -8.55
N GLN A 18 -21.76 -22.30 -8.14
CA GLN A 18 -21.50 -21.82 -6.79
C GLN A 18 -22.25 -20.52 -6.45
N LEU A 19 -23.02 -19.93 -7.40
CA LEU A 19 -23.75 -18.69 -7.21
C LEU A 19 -24.96 -18.89 -6.32
N ALA A 20 -25.08 -18.05 -5.30
CA ALA A 20 -26.26 -17.92 -4.46
C ALA A 20 -26.81 -16.50 -4.55
N VAL A 21 -28.08 -16.39 -4.96
CA VAL A 21 -28.78 -15.11 -5.07
C VAL A 21 -29.13 -14.62 -3.66
N LEU A 22 -28.84 -13.34 -3.41
CA LEU A 22 -29.19 -12.66 -2.16
C LEU A 22 -30.42 -11.78 -2.40
N SER A 23 -31.44 -11.99 -1.59
CA SER A 23 -32.68 -11.18 -1.57
C SER A 23 -32.93 -10.52 -0.21
N ASP A 24 -32.27 -11.00 0.85
CA ASP A 24 -32.42 -10.51 2.23
C ASP A 24 -31.06 -10.02 2.76
N PRO A 25 -30.95 -8.74 3.21
CA PRO A 25 -29.75 -8.25 3.86
C PRO A 25 -29.40 -8.97 5.19
N ALA A 26 -30.36 -9.64 5.82
CA ALA A 26 -30.16 -10.40 7.05
C ALA A 26 -29.72 -11.86 6.82
N ASP A 27 -29.41 -12.25 5.59
CA ASP A 27 -29.00 -13.63 5.26
C ASP A 27 -27.74 -14.03 6.06
N PRO A 28 -27.80 -15.08 6.89
CA PRO A 28 -26.67 -15.47 7.74
C PRO A 28 -25.41 -15.90 6.96
N ARG A 29 -25.55 -16.29 5.69
CA ARG A 29 -24.43 -16.69 4.84
C ARG A 29 -23.46 -15.54 4.55
N VAL A 30 -23.93 -14.28 4.65
CA VAL A 30 -23.12 -13.09 4.40
C VAL A 30 -22.68 -12.36 5.66
N ALA A 31 -22.70 -13.03 6.81
CA ALA A 31 -22.30 -12.47 8.10
C ALA A 31 -20.86 -11.88 8.12
N ASP A 32 -19.97 -12.36 7.25
CA ASP A 32 -18.61 -11.82 7.11
C ASP A 32 -18.59 -10.41 6.49
N TYR A 33 -19.65 -10.00 5.80
CA TYR A 33 -19.77 -8.71 5.11
C TYR A 33 -20.63 -7.68 5.84
N THR A 34 -21.13 -8.01 7.02
CA THR A 34 -21.99 -7.10 7.81
C THR A 34 -21.16 -6.07 8.57
N SER A 35 -21.79 -4.93 8.88
CA SER A 35 -21.22 -3.89 9.75
C SER A 35 -19.82 -3.40 9.35
N LEU A 36 -19.56 -3.28 8.06
CA LEU A 36 -18.24 -2.88 7.54
C LEU A 36 -17.85 -1.43 7.89
N THR A 37 -18.81 -0.62 8.32
CA THR A 37 -18.61 0.75 8.79
C THR A 37 -18.17 0.84 10.25
N ASP A 38 -18.41 -0.20 11.04
CA ASP A 38 -17.98 -0.26 12.44
C ASP A 38 -16.51 -0.71 12.53
N VAL A 39 -15.62 0.28 12.60
CA VAL A 39 -14.17 0.04 12.67
C VAL A 39 -13.76 -0.71 13.91
N SER A 40 -14.39 -0.42 15.06
CA SER A 40 -14.02 -1.03 16.35
C SER A 40 -14.39 -2.51 16.40
N LEU A 41 -15.57 -2.85 15.89
CA LEU A 41 -16.02 -4.22 15.76
C LEU A 41 -15.16 -5.02 14.79
N ARG A 42 -14.90 -4.45 13.61
CA ARG A 42 -14.16 -5.15 12.54
C ARG A 42 -12.70 -5.42 12.92
N ARG A 43 -12.04 -4.50 13.64
CA ARG A 43 -10.67 -4.69 14.14
C ARG A 43 -10.52 -5.93 15.03
N LYS A 44 -11.55 -6.31 15.77
CA LYS A 44 -11.57 -7.52 16.60
C LYS A 44 -12.01 -8.75 15.80
N LEU A 45 -13.12 -8.61 15.09
CA LEU A 45 -13.80 -9.71 14.44
C LEU A 45 -12.99 -10.35 13.31
N GLU A 46 -12.29 -9.54 12.49
CA GLU A 46 -11.54 -10.06 11.36
C GLU A 46 -10.34 -10.94 11.79
N PRO A 47 -9.48 -10.53 12.74
CA PRO A 47 -8.44 -11.40 13.26
C PRO A 47 -8.99 -12.62 14.00
N GLU A 48 -10.00 -12.46 14.86
CA GLU A 48 -10.62 -13.57 15.62
C GLU A 48 -11.19 -14.65 14.70
N ARG A 49 -11.78 -14.26 13.57
CA ARG A 49 -12.30 -15.18 12.56
C ARG A 49 -11.24 -15.69 11.58
N GLY A 50 -9.99 -15.28 11.73
CA GLY A 50 -8.91 -15.63 10.82
C GLY A 50 -9.16 -15.16 9.39
N MET A 51 -9.70 -13.96 9.19
CA MET A 51 -10.08 -13.44 7.90
C MET A 51 -9.68 -11.97 7.69
N TYR A 52 -9.80 -11.52 6.46
CA TYR A 52 -9.79 -10.10 6.09
C TYR A 52 -10.67 -9.89 4.84
N LEU A 53 -10.97 -8.64 4.51
CA LEU A 53 -11.80 -8.29 3.35
C LEU A 53 -10.97 -7.62 2.26
N ALA A 54 -11.01 -8.19 1.07
CA ALA A 54 -10.49 -7.59 -0.16
C ALA A 54 -11.62 -6.83 -0.88
N GLU A 55 -11.41 -5.54 -1.18
CA GLU A 55 -12.37 -4.67 -1.85
C GLU A 55 -11.84 -4.25 -3.22
N SER A 56 -12.59 -4.47 -4.27
CA SER A 56 -12.35 -4.25 -5.70
C SER A 56 -11.66 -5.39 -6.45
N SER A 57 -12.01 -5.55 -7.73
CA SER A 57 -11.44 -6.58 -8.61
C SER A 57 -9.91 -6.56 -8.64
N LYS A 58 -9.31 -5.36 -8.65
CA LYS A 58 -7.84 -5.22 -8.68
C LYS A 58 -7.17 -5.71 -7.40
N VAL A 59 -7.74 -5.38 -6.24
CA VAL A 59 -7.22 -5.80 -4.92
C VAL A 59 -7.37 -7.32 -4.78
N LEU A 60 -8.53 -7.85 -5.14
CA LEU A 60 -8.83 -9.28 -5.10
C LEU A 60 -7.84 -10.09 -5.96
N ARG A 61 -7.62 -9.68 -7.21
CA ARG A 61 -6.63 -10.31 -8.09
C ARG A 61 -5.21 -10.30 -7.51
N ARG A 62 -4.81 -9.21 -6.84
CA ARG A 62 -3.51 -9.13 -6.17
C ARG A 62 -3.39 -10.06 -4.97
N ALA A 63 -4.46 -10.19 -4.18
CA ALA A 63 -4.49 -11.13 -3.07
C ALA A 63 -4.35 -12.59 -3.58
N LEU A 64 -5.11 -12.97 -4.60
CA LEU A 64 -5.04 -14.29 -5.21
C LEU A 64 -3.66 -14.56 -5.84
N ALA A 65 -3.10 -13.59 -6.56
CA ALA A 65 -1.75 -13.70 -7.15
C ALA A 65 -0.65 -13.85 -6.08
N ALA A 66 -0.88 -13.35 -4.87
CA ALA A 66 -0.01 -13.57 -3.71
C ALA A 66 -0.25 -14.91 -2.99
N GLY A 67 -1.15 -15.75 -3.49
CA GLY A 67 -1.46 -17.08 -2.95
C GLY A 67 -2.49 -17.09 -1.82
N HIS A 68 -3.14 -15.95 -1.53
CA HIS A 68 -4.19 -15.90 -0.51
C HIS A 68 -5.44 -16.64 -0.96
N GLN A 69 -6.10 -17.34 -0.05
CA GLN A 69 -7.25 -18.16 -0.34
C GLN A 69 -8.56 -17.41 -0.11
N PRO A 70 -9.50 -17.41 -1.08
CA PRO A 70 -10.83 -16.84 -0.89
C PRO A 70 -11.72 -17.77 -0.09
N ARG A 71 -12.55 -17.21 0.81
CA ARG A 71 -13.59 -17.92 1.57
C ARG A 71 -14.96 -17.77 0.91
N SER A 72 -15.21 -16.62 0.31
CA SER A 72 -16.41 -16.31 -0.47
C SER A 72 -16.22 -15.05 -1.28
N PHE A 73 -17.05 -14.89 -2.30
CA PHE A 73 -17.16 -13.68 -3.11
C PHE A 73 -18.53 -13.03 -2.88
N PHE A 74 -18.57 -11.69 -2.93
CA PHE A 74 -19.78 -10.91 -2.69
C PHE A 74 -19.80 -9.69 -3.62
N MET A 75 -20.78 -9.62 -4.54
CA MET A 75 -20.83 -8.57 -5.54
C MET A 75 -22.20 -8.40 -6.18
N SER A 76 -22.40 -7.29 -6.88
CA SER A 76 -23.59 -7.13 -7.72
C SER A 76 -23.40 -7.76 -9.10
N ARG A 77 -24.52 -8.09 -9.78
CA ARG A 77 -24.57 -8.78 -11.09
C ARG A 77 -23.62 -8.19 -12.14
N LYS A 78 -23.53 -6.87 -12.20
CA LYS A 78 -22.68 -6.15 -13.17
C LYS A 78 -21.18 -6.47 -13.08
N TRP A 79 -20.70 -6.98 -11.93
CA TRP A 79 -19.29 -7.26 -11.70
C TRP A 79 -18.90 -8.72 -11.86
N VAL A 80 -19.87 -9.62 -11.97
CA VAL A 80 -19.62 -11.07 -12.04
C VAL A 80 -18.78 -11.42 -13.27
N LEU A 81 -19.11 -10.84 -14.42
CA LEU A 81 -18.37 -11.12 -15.66
C LEU A 81 -16.97 -10.48 -15.69
N ASP A 82 -16.75 -9.39 -14.95
CA ASP A 82 -15.39 -8.77 -14.78
C ASP A 82 -14.43 -9.71 -14.03
N LEU A 83 -14.96 -10.58 -13.21
CA LEU A 83 -14.21 -11.56 -12.42
C LEU A 83 -14.42 -13.00 -12.87
N ALA A 84 -14.97 -13.23 -14.06
CA ALA A 84 -15.32 -14.58 -14.53
C ALA A 84 -14.14 -15.54 -14.48
N ASP A 85 -12.95 -15.13 -14.90
CA ASP A 85 -11.73 -15.92 -14.84
C ASP A 85 -11.33 -16.31 -13.40
N VAL A 86 -11.55 -15.41 -12.43
CA VAL A 86 -11.33 -15.70 -11.02
C VAL A 86 -12.34 -16.69 -10.48
N LEU A 87 -13.63 -16.50 -10.83
CA LEU A 87 -14.71 -17.36 -10.38
C LEU A 87 -14.61 -18.78 -10.98
N ASP A 88 -14.22 -18.87 -12.25
CA ASP A 88 -13.97 -20.13 -12.94
C ASP A 88 -12.78 -20.91 -12.31
N ALA A 89 -11.77 -20.18 -11.80
CA ALA A 89 -10.63 -20.79 -11.11
C ALA A 89 -10.95 -21.23 -9.66
N HIS A 90 -12.09 -20.81 -9.11
CA HIS A 90 -12.51 -21.12 -7.73
C HIS A 90 -13.96 -21.64 -7.67
N PRO A 91 -14.27 -22.77 -8.31
CA PRO A 91 -15.66 -23.26 -8.44
C PRO A 91 -16.29 -23.70 -7.11
N ASP A 92 -15.46 -24.05 -6.11
CA ASP A 92 -15.92 -24.51 -4.81
C ASP A 92 -16.13 -23.35 -3.79
N VAL A 93 -15.80 -22.11 -4.19
CA VAL A 93 -15.91 -20.94 -3.31
C VAL A 93 -17.28 -20.28 -3.52
N PRO A 94 -18.08 -20.09 -2.46
CA PRO A 94 -19.40 -19.47 -2.57
C PRO A 94 -19.36 -18.07 -3.21
N LEU A 95 -20.27 -17.83 -4.16
CA LEU A 95 -20.44 -16.55 -4.84
C LEU A 95 -21.83 -15.98 -4.48
N TYR A 96 -21.84 -14.94 -3.65
CA TYR A 96 -23.05 -14.26 -3.23
C TYR A 96 -23.32 -13.06 -4.14
N VAL A 97 -24.44 -13.07 -4.86
CA VAL A 97 -24.81 -12.03 -5.82
C VAL A 97 -26.18 -11.46 -5.49
N GLY A 98 -26.26 -10.16 -5.38
CA GLY A 98 -27.50 -9.44 -5.09
C GLY A 98 -27.65 -8.14 -5.89
N GLU A 99 -28.84 -7.53 -5.79
CA GLU A 99 -29.05 -6.18 -6.25
C GLU A 99 -28.32 -5.17 -5.36
N ASP A 100 -27.92 -4.03 -5.91
CA ASP A 100 -27.14 -3.01 -5.19
C ASP A 100 -27.80 -2.62 -3.84
N ALA A 101 -29.13 -2.51 -3.78
CA ALA A 101 -29.87 -2.17 -2.54
C ALA A 101 -29.73 -3.25 -1.44
N VAL A 102 -29.77 -4.54 -1.81
CA VAL A 102 -29.59 -5.65 -0.87
C VAL A 102 -28.16 -5.66 -0.34
N LEU A 103 -27.19 -5.48 -1.23
CA LEU A 103 -25.77 -5.45 -0.85
C LEU A 103 -25.44 -4.26 0.07
N GLU A 104 -26.04 -3.09 -0.18
CA GLU A 104 -25.93 -1.92 0.67
C GLU A 104 -26.52 -2.16 2.06
N GLY A 105 -27.66 -2.86 2.13
CA GLY A 105 -28.26 -3.29 3.39
C GLY A 105 -27.34 -4.20 4.23
N VAL A 106 -26.56 -5.08 3.58
CA VAL A 106 -25.57 -5.95 4.24
C VAL A 106 -24.36 -5.16 4.73
N THR A 107 -23.76 -4.35 3.86
CA THR A 107 -22.46 -3.70 4.12
C THR A 107 -22.57 -2.41 4.91
N GLY A 108 -23.72 -1.75 4.85
CA GLY A 108 -23.97 -0.42 5.43
C GLY A 108 -23.45 0.74 4.59
N PHE A 109 -23.03 0.48 3.32
CA PHE A 109 -22.62 1.52 2.37
C PHE A 109 -22.75 1.03 0.93
N HIS A 110 -22.82 1.96 -0.01
CA HIS A 110 -22.91 1.65 -1.44
C HIS A 110 -21.58 1.13 -2.00
N LEU A 111 -21.62 -0.04 -2.67
CA LEU A 111 -20.44 -0.69 -3.25
C LEU A 111 -20.06 -0.07 -4.61
N HIS A 112 -19.36 1.06 -4.60
CA HIS A 112 -18.97 1.76 -5.84
C HIS A 112 -17.99 0.99 -6.74
N ARG A 113 -17.16 0.10 -6.16
CA ARG A 113 -16.10 -0.65 -6.87
C ARG A 113 -16.35 -2.15 -6.94
N GLY A 114 -17.55 -2.54 -6.72
CA GLY A 114 -18.26 -3.69 -7.21
C GLY A 114 -18.03 -5.04 -6.59
N ALA A 115 -16.86 -5.40 -6.13
CA ALA A 115 -16.63 -6.74 -5.61
C ALA A 115 -15.94 -6.70 -4.24
N LEU A 116 -16.45 -7.51 -3.32
CA LEU A 116 -15.80 -7.85 -2.06
C LEU A 116 -15.47 -9.35 -2.08
N ALA A 117 -14.42 -9.73 -1.37
CA ALA A 117 -14.15 -11.12 -1.06
C ALA A 117 -13.72 -11.23 0.40
N ALA A 118 -14.30 -12.18 1.12
CA ALA A 118 -13.77 -12.64 2.39
C ALA A 118 -12.59 -13.58 2.10
N MET A 119 -11.43 -13.25 2.62
CA MET A 119 -10.19 -13.98 2.37
C MET A 119 -9.71 -14.63 3.65
N GLN A 120 -9.11 -15.81 3.54
CA GLN A 120 -8.42 -16.44 4.65
C GLN A 120 -7.20 -15.59 5.03
N ARG A 121 -7.05 -15.27 6.31
CA ARG A 121 -5.85 -14.59 6.81
C ARG A 121 -4.68 -15.58 6.79
N PRO A 122 -3.54 -15.22 6.16
CA PRO A 122 -2.36 -16.05 6.22
C PRO A 122 -1.77 -16.07 7.62
N GLU A 123 -1.04 -17.13 7.94
CA GLU A 123 -0.22 -17.16 9.16
C GLU A 123 0.84 -16.04 9.13
N PRO A 124 1.08 -15.36 10.25
CA PRO A 124 2.11 -14.34 10.34
C PRO A 124 3.49 -14.90 9.99
N LEU A 125 4.25 -14.16 9.18
CA LEU A 125 5.63 -14.52 8.90
C LEU A 125 6.50 -14.26 10.13
N PRO A 126 7.34 -15.23 10.55
CA PRO A 126 8.31 -14.99 11.62
C PRO A 126 9.32 -13.89 11.23
N LEU A 127 9.65 -12.99 12.18
CA LEU A 127 10.60 -11.90 11.94
C LEU A 127 11.92 -12.40 11.36
N ALA A 128 12.51 -13.43 11.95
CA ALA A 128 13.78 -14.02 11.51
C ALA A 128 13.71 -14.51 10.05
N SER A 129 12.58 -15.10 9.62
CA SER A 129 12.38 -15.55 8.23
C SER A 129 12.32 -14.37 7.25
N VAL A 130 11.67 -13.29 7.65
CA VAL A 130 11.60 -12.07 6.84
C VAL A 130 12.99 -11.43 6.73
N LEU A 131 13.74 -11.30 7.81
CA LEU A 131 15.10 -10.77 7.81
C LEU A 131 16.07 -11.63 6.99
N ALA A 132 15.97 -12.96 7.08
CA ALA A 132 16.83 -13.87 6.33
C ALA A 132 16.54 -13.88 4.83
N SER A 133 15.27 -13.73 4.44
CA SER A 133 14.85 -13.72 3.03
C SER A 133 14.96 -12.34 2.38
N SER A 134 14.99 -11.28 3.20
CA SER A 134 14.96 -9.90 2.74
C SER A 134 16.36 -9.36 2.62
N GLN A 135 16.67 -8.89 1.44
CA GLN A 135 17.82 -8.01 1.26
C GLN A 135 17.44 -6.54 1.51
N ARG A 136 16.13 -6.25 1.73
CA ARG A 136 15.57 -4.94 2.07
C ARG A 136 14.27 -5.07 2.88
N VAL A 137 14.25 -4.59 4.12
CA VAL A 137 13.09 -4.67 5.03
C VAL A 137 12.62 -3.27 5.44
N ALA A 138 11.30 -3.04 5.48
CA ALA A 138 10.69 -1.83 6.01
C ALA A 138 9.88 -2.14 7.29
N ILE A 139 10.06 -1.35 8.34
CA ILE A 139 9.36 -1.51 9.63
C ILE A 139 8.45 -0.30 9.87
N VAL A 140 7.20 -0.56 10.25
CA VAL A 140 6.17 0.48 10.39
C VAL A 140 5.58 0.48 11.79
N GLU A 141 5.71 1.58 12.52
CA GLU A 141 5.09 1.81 13.82
C GLU A 141 4.29 3.12 13.84
N ASP A 142 3.21 3.10 14.54
CA ASP A 142 2.13 4.03 14.95
C ASP A 142 1.98 5.42 14.29
N VAL A 143 0.84 5.64 13.62
CA VAL A 143 0.32 6.97 13.24
C VAL A 143 -1.15 7.07 13.64
N VAL A 144 -1.47 8.04 14.49
CA VAL A 144 -2.84 8.43 14.83
C VAL A 144 -3.39 9.35 13.74
N ASP A 145 -4.56 8.99 13.18
CA ASP A 145 -5.24 9.77 12.17
C ASP A 145 -5.66 11.15 12.71
N HIS A 146 -5.08 12.20 12.16
CA HIS A 146 -5.80 13.42 11.88
C HIS A 146 -5.46 13.81 10.45
N THR A 147 -6.47 13.69 9.60
CA THR A 147 -6.51 14.25 8.25
C THR A 147 -5.59 15.44 8.11
N ASN A 148 -4.59 15.36 7.26
CA ASN A 148 -3.73 16.46 6.87
C ASN A 148 -4.52 17.52 6.10
N VAL A 149 -5.39 18.22 6.82
CA VAL A 149 -5.88 19.52 6.45
C VAL A 149 -5.37 20.42 7.56
N GLY A 150 -4.46 21.32 7.22
CA GLY A 150 -3.92 22.32 8.14
C GLY A 150 -5.03 23.06 8.87
N GLY A 151 -5.42 22.53 9.99
CA GLY A 151 -6.29 23.13 10.98
C GLY A 151 -5.42 23.84 12.00
N SER A 152 -4.91 25.01 11.65
CA SER A 152 -4.49 25.98 12.65
C SER A 152 -5.64 26.17 13.62
N LYS A 153 -5.43 25.78 14.90
CA LYS A 153 -6.31 26.22 15.99
C LYS A 153 -6.53 27.72 15.84
N PRO A 154 -7.77 28.23 15.89
CA PRO A 154 -7.96 29.67 15.90
C PRO A 154 -7.26 30.26 17.14
N PRO A 155 -6.53 31.34 17.02
CA PRO A 155 -5.94 31.99 18.16
C PRO A 155 -7.05 32.41 19.11
N GLN A 156 -6.88 32.12 20.39
CA GLN A 156 -7.75 32.62 21.44
C GLN A 156 -7.70 34.15 21.38
N THR A 157 -8.87 34.75 21.29
CA THR A 157 -9.09 36.19 21.23
C THR A 157 -8.52 36.85 22.47
N GLY A 158 -7.32 37.36 22.35
CA GLY A 158 -6.80 38.45 23.20
C GLY A 158 -6.89 39.72 22.40
N ASN A 159 -7.58 40.72 22.94
CA ASN A 159 -7.73 42.08 22.40
C ASN A 159 -6.42 42.64 21.83
N LEU A 160 -6.40 42.94 20.54
CA LEU A 160 -5.44 43.86 19.95
C LEU A 160 -6.13 44.75 18.92
N THR A 161 -5.97 46.00 19.16
CA THR A 161 -6.43 47.18 18.42
C THR A 161 -6.01 47.18 16.95
N SER A 162 -6.92 47.73 16.15
CA SER A 162 -6.78 48.05 14.72
C SER A 162 -5.50 48.79 14.35
N ASP A 163 -4.74 48.22 13.40
CA ASP A 163 -3.91 49.06 12.52
C ASP A 163 -4.10 48.59 11.07
N THR A 164 -4.78 49.45 10.32
CA THR A 164 -5.06 49.30 8.91
C THR A 164 -4.02 50.06 8.12
N SER A 165 -2.98 49.38 7.61
CA SER A 165 -2.25 49.91 6.46
C SER A 165 -1.23 48.89 5.90
N ARG A 166 -1.59 48.18 4.85
CA ARG A 166 -0.76 47.92 3.64
C ARG A 166 -1.47 47.04 2.65
N PRO A 167 -1.58 47.45 1.38
CA PRO A 167 -2.31 46.72 0.36
C PRO A 167 -1.42 45.69 -0.34
N TRP A 168 -1.88 44.44 -0.42
CA TRP A 168 -1.35 43.42 -1.35
C TRP A 168 -2.06 43.58 -2.69
N GLN A 169 -1.40 44.11 -3.68
CA GLN A 169 -1.87 44.11 -5.05
C GLN A 169 -1.64 42.77 -5.71
N ARG A 170 -2.72 42.29 -6.28
CA ARG A 170 -2.83 41.11 -7.14
C ARG A 170 -1.99 41.26 -8.41
N ASN A 171 -1.25 40.24 -8.80
CA ASN A 171 -0.94 39.98 -10.18
C ASN A 171 -1.33 38.55 -10.49
N VAL A 172 -2.52 38.40 -11.07
CA VAL A 172 -2.96 37.17 -11.74
C VAL A 172 -2.72 37.41 -13.22
N ALA A 173 -1.67 36.81 -13.75
CA ALA A 173 -1.48 36.70 -15.18
C ALA A 173 -2.32 35.52 -15.69
N LYS A 174 -3.33 35.83 -16.48
CA LYS A 174 -4.03 34.86 -17.33
C LYS A 174 -3.09 34.46 -18.45
N SER A 175 -2.79 33.16 -18.57
CA SER A 175 -2.30 32.60 -19.82
C SER A 175 -3.40 31.75 -20.43
N GLU A 176 -3.95 32.25 -21.52
CA GLU A 176 -4.74 31.48 -22.48
C GLU A 176 -3.82 30.45 -23.12
N VAL A 177 -4.24 29.20 -23.14
CA VAL A 177 -3.61 28.15 -23.96
C VAL A 177 -4.68 27.68 -24.93
N ASP A 178 -4.48 28.06 -26.20
CA ASP A 178 -5.27 27.63 -27.35
C ASP A 178 -5.11 26.12 -27.60
N ASP A 179 -6.24 25.46 -27.68
CA ASP A 179 -6.41 24.13 -28.27
C ASP A 179 -6.24 24.21 -29.80
N LYS A 180 -5.20 23.58 -30.33
CA LYS A 180 -5.19 23.04 -31.70
C LYS A 180 -4.03 22.06 -31.88
N PHE A 181 -4.34 20.78 -31.85
CA PHE A 181 -3.46 19.76 -32.42
C PHE A 181 -4.22 19.01 -33.52
N GLU A 182 -3.95 19.38 -34.77
CA GLU A 182 -4.44 18.69 -35.96
C GLU A 182 -3.62 17.42 -36.21
N LEU A 183 -4.34 16.32 -36.42
CA LEU A 183 -3.82 15.06 -36.91
C LEU A 183 -3.51 15.18 -38.41
N SER A 184 -2.23 15.09 -38.79
CA SER A 184 -1.84 14.83 -40.16
C SER A 184 -1.41 13.36 -40.32
N SER A 185 -2.22 12.65 -41.09
CA SER A 185 -1.95 11.32 -41.61
C SER A 185 -0.94 11.42 -42.77
N GLY A 186 0.19 10.75 -42.64
CA GLY A 186 1.17 10.55 -43.70
C GLY A 186 1.51 9.07 -43.83
N VAL A 187 0.88 8.40 -44.79
CA VAL A 187 1.22 7.05 -45.26
C VAL A 187 2.37 7.17 -46.24
N SER A 188 3.50 6.51 -46.01
CA SER A 188 4.44 6.16 -47.07
C SER A 188 4.87 4.71 -46.92
N SER A 189 4.49 3.94 -47.93
CA SER A 189 4.88 2.58 -48.24
C SER A 189 6.37 2.52 -48.63
N GLY A 190 7.13 1.63 -47.95
CA GLY A 190 8.49 1.26 -48.34
C GLY A 190 8.67 -0.24 -48.15
N GLU A 191 8.55 -0.98 -49.28
CA GLU A 191 8.98 -2.37 -49.41
C GLU A 191 10.47 -2.50 -49.13
N GLU A 192 10.86 -3.34 -48.16
CA GLU A 192 12.23 -3.82 -48.09
C GLU A 192 12.27 -5.35 -47.86
N ARG A 193 13.01 -5.98 -48.77
CA ARG A 193 13.09 -7.40 -49.09
C ARG A 193 13.67 -8.21 -47.92
N ARG A 194 13.04 -9.33 -47.65
CA ARG A 194 13.58 -10.45 -46.86
C ARG A 194 14.85 -10.98 -47.47
N ARG A 195 15.97 -11.00 -46.71
CA ARG A 195 17.09 -11.88 -46.94
C ARG A 195 17.11 -12.93 -45.81
N THR A 196 17.04 -14.16 -46.23
CA THR A 196 17.31 -15.36 -45.41
C THR A 196 18.83 -15.48 -45.24
N PRO A 197 19.38 -15.82 -44.08
CA PRO A 197 20.72 -16.31 -43.93
C PRO A 197 20.78 -17.82 -43.96
N ASP A 198 21.77 -18.34 -44.64
CA ASP A 198 22.22 -19.72 -44.84
C ASP A 198 22.71 -20.36 -43.52
N PRO A 199 22.58 -21.69 -43.32
CA PRO A 199 23.10 -22.38 -42.15
C PRO A 199 24.50 -22.94 -42.42
N GLY A 200 25.47 -22.42 -41.68
CA GLY A 200 26.81 -23.01 -41.69
C GLY A 200 27.80 -22.25 -40.81
N GLU A 201 28.40 -23.03 -39.93
CA GLU A 201 29.66 -22.80 -39.18
C GLU A 201 29.61 -22.45 -37.72
N SER A 202 29.81 -23.47 -36.96
CA SER A 202 30.94 -23.83 -36.08
C SER A 202 31.01 -23.14 -34.72
N SER A 203 30.94 -24.04 -33.78
CA SER A 203 31.34 -23.97 -32.37
C SER A 203 32.60 -23.15 -32.11
N ALA A 204 32.49 -22.07 -31.31
CA ALA A 204 33.55 -21.64 -30.39
C ALA A 204 33.01 -20.65 -29.33
N GLY A 205 33.35 -20.89 -28.09
CA GLY A 205 33.39 -19.85 -27.05
C GLY A 205 32.06 -19.52 -26.37
N ARG A 206 31.55 -20.43 -25.53
CA ARG A 206 30.77 -19.99 -24.36
C ARG A 206 31.75 -19.28 -23.41
N GLU A 207 31.99 -18.01 -23.65
CA GLU A 207 32.51 -17.14 -22.61
C GLU A 207 31.48 -17.08 -21.51
N ASN A 208 31.84 -17.68 -20.37
CA ASN A 208 31.19 -17.46 -19.08
C ASN A 208 31.20 -15.94 -18.85
N CYS A 209 30.10 -15.27 -19.17
CA CYS A 209 29.75 -14.03 -18.51
C CYS A 209 29.63 -14.36 -17.02
N SER A 210 30.76 -14.24 -16.31
CA SER A 210 30.76 -14.11 -14.87
C SER A 210 29.81 -12.97 -14.56
N ALA A 211 28.58 -13.32 -14.11
CA ALA A 211 27.66 -12.37 -13.54
C ALA A 211 28.46 -11.60 -12.48
N SER A 212 28.81 -10.37 -12.77
CA SER A 212 29.36 -9.44 -11.79
C SER A 212 28.36 -9.46 -10.65
N ASN A 213 28.75 -10.06 -9.55
CA ASN A 213 28.03 -10.10 -8.28
C ASN A 213 28.04 -8.66 -7.74
N THR A 214 27.29 -7.76 -8.40
CA THR A 214 26.96 -6.45 -7.88
C THR A 214 26.09 -6.71 -6.67
N LYS A 215 26.74 -6.73 -5.51
CA LYS A 215 26.16 -6.96 -4.19
C LYS A 215 24.98 -6.01 -4.02
N ARG A 216 23.76 -6.54 -4.22
CA ARG A 216 22.51 -5.77 -4.18
C ARG A 216 22.37 -5.11 -2.82
N ARG A 217 22.05 -3.82 -2.80
CA ARG A 217 21.79 -3.06 -1.57
C ARG A 217 20.49 -3.52 -0.94
N SER A 218 20.45 -3.56 0.38
CA SER A 218 19.28 -3.95 1.17
C SER A 218 18.73 -2.78 1.96
N ARG A 219 17.43 -2.51 1.88
CA ARG A 219 16.73 -1.41 2.55
C ARG A 219 15.56 -1.93 3.35
N ILE A 220 15.55 -1.56 4.65
CA ILE A 220 14.44 -1.84 5.58
C ILE A 220 13.80 -0.53 5.99
N ALA A 221 12.49 -0.45 6.01
CA ALA A 221 11.75 0.60 6.71
C ALA A 221 11.10 0.05 7.98
N ILE A 222 11.25 0.78 9.06
CA ILE A 222 10.67 0.48 10.37
C ILE A 222 9.72 1.62 10.71
N PHE A 223 8.45 1.31 10.89
CA PHE A 223 7.47 2.31 11.31
C PHE A 223 7.04 2.02 12.75
N GLU A 224 7.31 2.91 13.68
CA GLU A 224 7.00 2.80 15.10
C GLU A 224 5.63 3.42 15.44
N ASN A 225 4.64 2.58 15.92
CA ASN A 225 3.31 2.97 16.42
C ASN A 225 2.35 3.67 15.40
N ILE A 226 2.25 3.22 14.15
CA ILE A 226 1.26 3.71 13.18
C ILE A 226 -0.12 3.10 13.46
N VAL A 227 -1.07 3.86 13.99
CA VAL A 227 -2.46 3.42 14.16
C VAL A 227 -3.39 3.82 13.01
N ASP A 228 -2.99 4.77 12.14
CA ASP A 228 -3.78 5.10 10.96
C ASP A 228 -3.52 4.14 9.80
N HIS A 229 -4.57 3.41 9.47
CA HIS A 229 -4.58 2.49 8.33
C HIS A 229 -4.33 3.18 6.98
N THR A 230 -4.61 4.48 6.86
CA THR A 230 -4.39 5.25 5.62
C THR A 230 -2.90 5.46 5.40
N ASN A 231 -2.20 5.92 6.44
CA ASN A 231 -0.76 6.14 6.38
C ASN A 231 -0.01 4.82 6.19
N LEU A 232 -0.42 3.77 6.92
CA LEU A 232 0.15 2.44 6.75
C LEU A 232 -0.04 1.93 5.31
N GLY A 233 -1.26 2.03 4.76
CA GLY A 233 -1.54 1.63 3.39
C GLY A 233 -0.75 2.43 2.35
N ALA A 234 -0.60 3.75 2.55
CA ALA A 234 0.20 4.61 1.67
C ALA A 234 1.70 4.26 1.74
N ALA A 235 2.21 3.95 2.93
CA ALA A 235 3.59 3.50 3.13
C ALA A 235 3.87 2.17 2.42
N PHE A 236 2.99 1.18 2.53
CA PHE A 236 3.09 -0.08 1.77
C PHE A 236 3.07 0.15 0.25
N ARG A 237 2.26 1.10 -0.21
CA ARG A 237 2.23 1.44 -1.64
C ARG A 237 3.55 2.04 -2.10
N SER A 238 4.15 2.92 -1.32
CA SER A 238 5.46 3.52 -1.60
C SER A 238 6.57 2.47 -1.52
N ALA A 239 6.55 1.61 -0.51
CA ALA A 239 7.50 0.51 -0.35
C ALA A 239 7.51 -0.43 -1.57
N ALA A 240 6.33 -0.87 -2.02
CA ALA A 240 6.19 -1.70 -3.20
C ALA A 240 6.67 -1.01 -4.48
N ALA A 241 6.33 0.29 -4.65
CA ALA A 241 6.67 1.04 -5.85
C ALA A 241 8.17 1.32 -5.98
N ILE A 242 8.86 1.51 -4.86
CA ILE A 242 10.30 1.88 -4.83
C ILE A 242 11.19 0.64 -4.65
N GLY A 243 10.61 -0.51 -4.30
CA GLY A 243 11.33 -1.78 -4.19
C GLY A 243 11.98 -1.98 -2.81
N VAL A 244 11.31 -1.59 -1.74
CA VAL A 244 11.64 -1.99 -0.37
C VAL A 244 11.42 -3.51 -0.24
N ASP A 245 12.37 -4.23 0.34
CA ASP A 245 12.34 -5.70 0.35
C ASP A 245 11.33 -6.27 1.36
N ALA A 246 11.14 -5.61 2.51
CA ALA A 246 10.12 -6.00 3.47
C ALA A 246 9.70 -4.84 4.39
N VAL A 247 8.51 -4.97 5.00
CA VAL A 247 7.95 -4.03 5.97
C VAL A 247 7.79 -4.74 7.31
N LEU A 248 8.30 -4.15 8.39
CA LEU A 248 8.07 -4.63 9.74
C LEU A 248 7.13 -3.65 10.48
N VAL A 249 6.13 -4.19 11.14
CA VAL A 249 5.16 -3.40 11.93
C VAL A 249 5.28 -3.78 13.40
N THR A 250 5.32 -2.78 14.29
CA THR A 250 5.43 -3.06 15.73
C THR A 250 4.07 -3.49 16.33
N PRO A 251 4.02 -3.99 17.57
CA PRO A 251 2.79 -4.56 18.14
C PRO A 251 1.59 -3.62 18.13
N SER A 252 1.81 -2.32 18.34
CA SER A 252 0.76 -1.29 18.41
C SER A 252 0.31 -0.77 17.04
N CYS A 253 1.01 -1.14 15.97
CA CYS A 253 0.65 -0.70 14.62
C CYS A 253 -0.72 -1.19 14.19
N ALA A 254 -1.36 -0.40 13.36
CA ALA A 254 -2.52 -0.80 12.60
C ALA A 254 -2.28 -2.13 11.87
N ASP A 255 -3.36 -2.86 11.63
CA ASP A 255 -3.29 -4.11 10.88
C ASP A 255 -3.11 -3.84 9.38
N PRO A 256 -2.02 -4.33 8.75
CA PRO A 256 -1.84 -4.21 7.30
C PRO A 256 -2.95 -4.86 6.50
N LEU A 257 -3.57 -5.93 7.02
CA LEU A 257 -4.68 -6.63 6.38
C LEU A 257 -6.06 -6.06 6.71
N TYR A 258 -6.13 -4.96 7.47
CA TYR A 258 -7.41 -4.28 7.63
C TYR A 258 -7.85 -3.63 6.32
N ARG A 259 -9.15 -3.73 6.00
CA ARG A 259 -9.74 -3.29 4.72
C ARG A 259 -9.28 -1.90 4.24
N ARG A 260 -9.15 -0.92 5.16
CA ARG A 260 -8.70 0.44 4.81
C ARG A 260 -7.23 0.48 4.35
N SER A 261 -6.33 -0.24 5.04
CA SER A 261 -4.92 -0.37 4.64
C SER A 261 -4.80 -1.03 3.26
N ILE A 262 -5.51 -2.14 3.06
CA ILE A 262 -5.55 -2.86 1.79
C ILE A 262 -6.03 -1.95 0.65
N ARG A 263 -7.12 -1.20 0.88
CA ARG A 263 -7.70 -0.30 -0.11
C ARG A 263 -6.77 0.86 -0.47
N VAL A 264 -6.16 1.52 0.51
CA VAL A 264 -5.24 2.65 0.30
C VAL A 264 -3.97 2.18 -0.39
N SER A 265 -3.43 1.04 0.00
CA SER A 265 -2.29 0.42 -0.67
C SER A 265 -2.64 -0.09 -2.08
N MET A 266 -3.92 -0.08 -2.47
CA MET A 266 -4.38 -0.72 -3.71
C MET A 266 -4.02 -2.21 -3.79
N GLY A 267 -3.87 -2.88 -2.63
CA GLY A 267 -3.47 -4.28 -2.51
C GLY A 267 -1.96 -4.52 -2.67
N THR A 268 -1.11 -3.49 -2.65
CA THR A 268 0.35 -3.70 -2.67
C THR A 268 0.87 -4.28 -1.35
N VAL A 269 0.10 -4.23 -0.28
CA VAL A 269 0.37 -4.95 0.96
C VAL A 269 0.58 -6.47 0.76
N PHE A 270 0.04 -7.04 -0.31
CA PHE A 270 0.25 -8.45 -0.67
C PHE A 270 1.53 -8.68 -1.49
N GLN A 271 2.18 -7.62 -1.96
CA GLN A 271 3.36 -7.68 -2.84
C GLN A 271 4.68 -7.47 -2.09
N VAL A 272 4.62 -6.90 -0.89
CA VAL A 272 5.79 -6.67 -0.03
C VAL A 272 5.70 -7.62 1.16
N PRO A 273 6.69 -8.50 1.37
CA PRO A 273 6.75 -9.31 2.58
C PRO A 273 6.69 -8.43 3.83
N TRP A 274 5.93 -8.83 4.83
CA TRP A 274 5.85 -8.10 6.08
C TRP A 274 5.71 -9.05 7.28
N ALA A 275 6.19 -8.59 8.43
CA ALA A 275 6.01 -9.28 9.70
C ALA A 275 5.62 -8.28 10.80
N ARG A 276 4.92 -8.78 11.82
CA ARG A 276 4.73 -8.05 13.06
C ARG A 276 5.86 -8.41 14.02
N ILE A 277 6.48 -7.38 14.58
CA ILE A 277 7.52 -7.53 15.61
C ILE A 277 6.82 -7.84 16.92
N ASP A 278 7.35 -8.78 17.69
CA ASP A 278 6.74 -9.20 18.98
C ASP A 278 7.28 -8.37 20.15
N SER A 279 8.55 -8.05 20.15
CA SER A 279 9.27 -7.44 21.27
C SER A 279 9.96 -6.13 20.86
N TRP A 280 9.19 -5.08 20.66
CA TRP A 280 9.75 -3.77 20.34
C TRP A 280 10.04 -2.94 21.61
N PRO A 281 11.21 -2.28 21.74
CA PRO A 281 12.31 -2.17 20.77
C PRO A 281 13.44 -3.22 20.97
N ALA A 282 13.21 -4.30 21.69
CA ALA A 282 14.26 -5.30 21.93
C ALA A 282 14.73 -5.97 20.63
N ASP A 283 13.81 -6.20 19.69
CA ASP A 283 14.12 -6.84 18.41
C ASP A 283 14.99 -5.99 17.47
N ILE A 284 15.31 -4.73 17.82
CA ILE A 284 16.32 -3.93 17.13
C ILE A 284 17.68 -4.64 17.15
N ASP A 285 18.02 -5.30 18.25
CA ASP A 285 19.28 -6.01 18.36
C ASP A 285 19.34 -7.19 17.38
N LEU A 286 18.25 -7.93 17.24
CA LEU A 286 18.13 -9.00 16.24
C LEU A 286 18.28 -8.47 14.79
N ILE A 287 17.72 -7.29 14.49
CA ILE A 287 17.85 -6.66 13.18
C ILE A 287 19.32 -6.31 12.90
N LYS A 288 20.03 -5.80 13.91
CA LYS A 288 21.48 -5.50 13.83
C LYS A 288 22.32 -6.75 13.66
N GLU A 289 21.99 -7.85 14.34
CA GLU A 289 22.64 -9.16 14.17
C GLU A 289 22.53 -9.67 12.72
N HIS A 290 21.46 -9.33 12.01
CA HIS A 290 21.33 -9.61 10.57
C HIS A 290 22.10 -8.62 9.69
N GLY A 291 22.92 -7.75 10.27
CA GLY A 291 23.83 -6.84 9.58
C GLY A 291 23.21 -5.52 9.10
N TYR A 292 22.02 -5.16 9.59
CA TYR A 292 21.38 -3.89 9.24
C TYR A 292 21.89 -2.75 10.13
N VAL A 293 22.17 -1.62 9.51
CA VAL A 293 22.27 -0.33 10.22
C VAL A 293 20.86 0.20 10.44
N VAL A 294 20.52 0.49 11.69
CA VAL A 294 19.17 0.94 12.07
C VAL A 294 19.17 2.46 12.19
N ALA A 295 18.51 3.13 11.25
CA ALA A 295 18.43 4.58 11.14
C ALA A 295 17.00 5.06 11.42
N GLY A 296 16.82 5.85 12.49
CA GLY A 296 15.52 6.40 12.88
C GLY A 296 15.30 7.79 12.29
N MET A 297 14.15 7.96 11.63
CA MET A 297 13.70 9.27 11.13
C MET A 297 13.19 10.09 12.31
N THR A 298 13.95 11.09 12.72
CA THR A 298 13.65 11.88 13.93
C THR A 298 14.10 13.33 13.76
N LEU A 299 13.46 14.21 14.52
CA LEU A 299 13.89 15.59 14.68
C LEU A 299 14.66 15.68 15.99
N GLY A 300 15.81 16.29 16.01
CA GLY A 300 16.52 16.48 17.26
C GLY A 300 18.00 16.70 17.11
N GLU A 301 18.61 17.06 18.23
CA GLU A 301 20.04 17.29 18.32
C GLU A 301 20.83 16.00 18.01
N GLY A 302 21.85 16.13 17.18
CA GLY A 302 22.67 15.00 16.76
C GLY A 302 22.10 14.17 15.59
N ALA A 303 21.01 14.59 14.97
CA ALA A 303 20.53 13.96 13.74
C ALA A 303 21.36 14.42 12.53
N ILE A 304 21.80 13.46 11.72
CA ILE A 304 22.39 13.72 10.40
C ILE A 304 21.27 13.93 9.37
N THR A 305 21.58 14.57 8.26
CA THR A 305 20.64 14.71 7.16
C THR A 305 20.45 13.39 6.41
N LEU A 306 19.33 13.27 5.71
CA LEU A 306 19.09 12.11 4.84
C LEU A 306 20.17 11.98 3.74
N ASP A 307 20.69 13.12 3.23
CA ASP A 307 21.75 13.14 2.23
C ASP A 307 23.09 12.62 2.82
N GLU A 308 23.40 12.96 4.07
CA GLU A 308 24.57 12.40 4.76
C GLU A 308 24.43 10.89 4.99
N LEU A 309 23.22 10.40 5.38
CA LEU A 309 22.97 8.96 5.48
C LEU A 309 23.16 8.25 4.15
N VAL A 310 22.71 8.85 3.06
CA VAL A 310 22.90 8.30 1.69
C VAL A 310 24.39 8.24 1.35
N ALA A 311 25.18 9.24 1.75
CA ALA A 311 26.61 9.30 1.50
C ALA A 311 27.39 8.23 2.31
N GLU A 312 26.88 7.74 3.43
CA GLU A 312 27.47 6.61 4.20
C GLU A 312 27.39 5.28 3.42
N ASP A 313 26.57 5.17 2.40
CA ASP A 313 26.47 4.03 1.48
C ASP A 313 26.26 2.65 2.15
N HIS A 314 25.40 2.59 3.15
CA HIS A 314 25.10 1.34 3.85
C HIS A 314 24.50 0.28 2.93
N ARG A 315 25.05 -0.93 2.97
CA ARG A 315 24.56 -2.06 2.18
C ARG A 315 23.23 -2.58 2.70
N HIS A 316 23.08 -2.71 4.01
CA HIS A 316 21.87 -3.15 4.71
C HIS A 316 21.40 -2.00 5.60
N LEU A 317 20.24 -1.43 5.28
CA LEU A 317 19.70 -0.26 5.98
C LEU A 317 18.26 -0.51 6.41
N ALA A 318 18.01 -0.35 7.71
CA ALA A 318 16.69 -0.36 8.34
C ALA A 318 16.28 1.07 8.66
N LEU A 319 15.22 1.56 8.02
CA LEU A 319 14.67 2.89 8.26
C LEU A 319 13.51 2.82 9.25
N VAL A 320 13.61 3.48 10.40
CA VAL A 320 12.57 3.51 11.43
C VAL A 320 11.80 4.84 11.35
N PHE A 321 10.48 4.76 11.25
CA PHE A 321 9.57 5.90 11.21
C PHE A 321 8.66 5.87 12.44
N GLY A 322 8.60 6.95 13.17
CA GLY A 322 7.78 7.10 14.37
C GLY A 322 6.45 7.82 14.13
N THR A 323 5.72 8.05 15.22
CA THR A 323 4.41 8.72 15.21
C THR A 323 4.47 10.17 14.72
N GLU A 324 3.37 10.64 14.13
CA GLU A 324 3.16 12.07 13.91
C GLU A 324 2.96 12.76 15.27
N GLY A 325 3.87 13.64 15.64
CA GLY A 325 3.83 14.45 16.86
C GLY A 325 4.80 14.02 17.96
N HIS A 326 4.91 12.74 18.30
CA HIS A 326 5.85 12.28 19.34
C HIS A 326 7.13 11.66 18.76
N GLY A 327 7.13 11.33 17.47
CA GLY A 327 8.27 10.68 16.84
C GLY A 327 8.48 9.26 17.37
N LEU A 328 9.73 8.86 17.45
CA LEU A 328 10.15 7.56 17.98
C LEU A 328 10.07 7.52 19.50
N THR A 329 9.78 6.34 20.07
CA THR A 329 9.87 6.16 21.50
C THR A 329 11.30 6.37 21.99
N ARG A 330 11.46 6.91 23.21
CA ARG A 330 12.80 7.11 23.81
C ARG A 330 13.59 5.82 23.92
N GLN A 331 12.92 4.68 24.04
CA GLN A 331 13.55 3.38 24.16
C GLN A 331 14.08 2.90 22.81
N ALA A 332 13.32 3.07 21.73
CA ALA A 332 13.76 2.79 20.37
C ALA A 332 14.88 3.74 19.95
N ASP A 333 14.71 5.04 20.18
CA ASP A 333 15.68 6.07 19.84
C ASP A 333 17.09 5.82 20.43
N ARG A 334 17.18 5.30 21.67
CA ARG A 334 18.45 4.95 22.30
C ARG A 334 19.16 3.74 21.67
N ARG A 335 18.44 2.94 20.89
CA ARG A 335 18.98 1.73 20.25
C ARG A 335 19.33 1.94 18.77
N LEU A 336 19.06 3.13 18.22
CA LEU A 336 19.40 3.46 16.84
C LEU A 336 20.92 3.55 16.63
N ASP A 337 21.37 3.22 15.42
CA ASP A 337 22.74 3.48 14.99
C ASP A 337 22.89 4.89 14.42
N ARG A 338 21.82 5.40 13.82
CA ARG A 338 21.76 6.75 13.23
C ARG A 338 20.41 7.41 13.53
N ARG A 339 20.47 8.69 13.84
CA ARG A 339 19.33 9.60 13.86
C ARG A 339 19.37 10.41 12.58
N VAL A 340 18.27 10.47 11.86
CA VAL A 340 18.22 11.02 10.51
C VAL A 340 17.07 12.00 10.39
N THR A 341 17.34 13.17 9.81
CA THR A 341 16.31 14.16 9.51
C THR A 341 16.23 14.45 8.02
N ILE A 342 15.02 14.70 7.54
CA ILE A 342 14.80 15.29 6.22
C ILE A 342 14.87 16.80 6.39
N PRO A 343 15.81 17.52 5.73
CA PRO A 343 15.88 18.96 5.82
C PRO A 343 14.59 19.62 5.37
N MET A 344 13.99 20.45 6.23
CA MET A 344 12.74 21.16 5.96
C MET A 344 12.99 22.63 5.67
N MET A 345 12.13 23.23 4.85
CA MET A 345 12.17 24.64 4.49
C MET A 345 10.98 25.39 5.11
N HIS A 346 11.09 26.71 5.16
CA HIS A 346 9.99 27.61 5.55
C HIS A 346 9.39 27.38 6.96
N GLY A 347 10.16 26.81 7.88
CA GLY A 347 9.70 26.57 9.26
C GLY A 347 8.68 25.42 9.38
N VAL A 348 8.62 24.54 8.39
CA VAL A 348 7.86 23.28 8.49
C VAL A 348 8.65 22.31 9.37
N ASP A 349 8.01 21.74 10.39
CA ASP A 349 8.68 20.86 11.37
C ASP A 349 8.77 19.40 10.89
N SER A 350 7.75 18.93 10.19
CA SER A 350 7.67 17.51 9.79
C SER A 350 6.82 17.30 8.53
N LEU A 351 6.99 16.16 7.89
CA LEU A 351 6.11 15.64 6.84
C LEU A 351 5.21 14.54 7.42
N ASN A 352 4.07 14.31 6.75
CA ASN A 352 3.31 13.09 6.97
C ASN A 352 4.21 11.86 6.84
N VAL A 353 4.04 10.86 7.70
CA VAL A 353 4.91 9.69 7.77
C VAL A 353 4.99 8.90 6.46
N ALA A 354 3.88 8.77 5.73
CA ALA A 354 3.89 8.09 4.43
C ALA A 354 4.67 8.89 3.37
N ALA A 355 4.64 10.23 3.44
CA ALA A 355 5.46 11.11 2.61
C ALA A 355 6.94 11.02 2.99
N SER A 356 7.26 11.09 4.29
CA SER A 356 8.62 10.88 4.81
C SER A 356 9.19 9.54 4.36
N ALA A 357 8.38 8.47 4.48
CA ALA A 357 8.77 7.14 4.05
C ALA A 357 9.08 7.09 2.53
N ALA A 358 8.21 7.67 1.70
CA ALA A 358 8.43 7.71 0.26
C ALA A 358 9.72 8.46 -0.12
N VAL A 359 10.00 9.61 0.53
CA VAL A 359 11.23 10.39 0.33
C VAL A 359 12.46 9.57 0.74
N ALA A 360 12.44 8.99 1.95
CA ALA A 360 13.56 8.20 2.45
C ALA A 360 13.82 6.94 1.61
N PHE A 361 12.77 6.22 1.19
CA PHE A 361 12.91 5.07 0.30
C PHE A 361 13.54 5.45 -1.04
N TYR A 362 13.08 6.56 -1.62
CA TYR A 362 13.61 7.03 -2.90
C TYR A 362 15.06 7.47 -2.79
N ALA A 363 15.43 8.21 -1.76
CA ALA A 363 16.79 8.70 -1.55
C ALA A 363 17.80 7.55 -1.31
N THR A 364 17.38 6.50 -0.59
CA THR A 364 18.27 5.39 -0.18
C THR A 364 18.22 4.15 -1.09
N ARG A 365 17.48 4.18 -2.22
CA ARG A 365 17.31 3.05 -3.15
C ARG A 365 18.61 2.61 -3.82
#